data_b7af53eebf1b742ee86c4562639ea5bc
#
_entry.id   b7af53eebf1b742ee86c4562639ea5bc
#
_cell.length_a   1.000
_cell.length_b   1.000
_cell.length_c   1.000
_cell.angle_alpha   90.00
_cell.angle_beta   90.00
_cell.angle_gamma   90.00
#
_symmetry.space_group_name_H-M   'P 1'
#
loop_
_entity.id
_entity.type
_entity.pdbx_description
1 polymer ?
#
loop_
_entity_poly.entity_id
_entity_poly.type
_entity_poly.pdbx_seq_one_letter_code
_entity_poly.pdbx_strand_id
1 'polypeptide(L)'
;MSSRSFTPSRESETMMTTQTAAAAADNYLSINNIEVIYDHVILVLKGVSLNVPKGKIVALLGANGAGKSTTLKAISNLLRAERGDVTKGSVEYKGDRIDQLTPNELVKRGVIQVMEGRHCFGHLTIEENLLTGAYTRSISRGELKDSLEKVYHYFPRLKTRRTSQAGYTSGGEQQMCAIGRALMAKPEMILLDEPSMGLAPQIVEEIFEIVKDLNSRENVSFLLAEQNTMVALRYADFGYILENGRVVMEGDAEDLRTNEDVKEFYLGLSSAGRKSFKDVKHYRRRKRWLS
;
A
#
# COMPACT_ATOMS: atom_id res chain seq x y z
N MET A 1 2.40 19.85 56.27
CA MET A 1 2.75 19.71 54.85
C MET A 1 1.67 18.90 54.18
N SER A 2 0.78 19.58 53.44
CA SER A 2 -0.43 18.99 52.85
C SER A 2 -0.14 18.63 51.38
N SER A 3 -0.15 17.36 51.07
CA SER A 3 -0.04 16.84 49.72
C SER A 3 -1.40 16.95 48.99
N ARG A 4 -1.53 17.90 48.05
CA ARG A 4 -2.69 17.97 47.16
C ARG A 4 -2.51 16.90 46.06
N SER A 5 -3.37 15.89 46.05
CA SER A 5 -3.54 14.95 44.96
C SER A 5 -4.25 15.64 43.80
N PHE A 6 -3.61 15.68 42.64
CA PHE A 6 -4.17 16.22 41.39
C PHE A 6 -4.99 15.10 40.73
N THR A 7 -6.31 15.20 40.76
CA THR A 7 -7.22 14.35 40.00
C THR A 7 -7.55 15.09 38.68
N PRO A 8 -7.33 14.48 37.51
CA PRO A 8 -7.75 15.09 36.24
C PRO A 8 -9.28 15.16 36.17
N SER A 9 -9.81 16.23 35.59
CA SER A 9 -11.24 16.45 35.48
C SER A 9 -11.86 15.47 34.47
N ARG A 10 -13.10 15.01 34.73
CA ARG A 10 -13.88 14.12 33.84
C ARG A 10 -14.01 14.64 32.39
N GLU A 11 -13.91 15.94 32.16
CA GLU A 11 -13.95 16.52 30.81
C GLU A 11 -12.70 16.25 29.99
N SER A 12 -11.51 16.16 30.62
CA SER A 12 -10.26 15.81 29.89
C SER A 12 -10.20 14.34 29.48
N GLU A 13 -10.77 13.44 30.27
CA GLU A 13 -10.89 12.01 29.91
C GLU A 13 -11.92 11.80 28.78
N THR A 14 -13.04 12.55 28.80
CA THR A 14 -14.06 12.44 27.75
C THR A 14 -13.57 13.02 26.42
N MET A 15 -12.79 14.10 26.42
CA MET A 15 -12.18 14.63 25.18
C MET A 15 -11.10 13.71 24.61
N MET A 16 -10.26 13.09 25.44
CA MET A 16 -9.25 12.13 24.96
C MET A 16 -9.89 10.85 24.38
N THR A 17 -10.94 10.33 25.02
CA THR A 17 -11.67 9.16 24.51
C THR A 17 -12.43 9.45 23.23
N THR A 18 -12.98 10.65 23.05
CA THR A 18 -13.70 11.04 21.83
C THR A 18 -12.74 11.27 20.65
N GLN A 19 -11.56 11.83 20.88
CA GLN A 19 -10.54 11.96 19.81
C GLN A 19 -9.96 10.62 19.37
N THR A 20 -9.75 9.68 20.29
CA THR A 20 -9.26 8.33 19.96
C THR A 20 -10.33 7.51 19.22
N ALA A 21 -11.60 7.66 19.58
CA ALA A 21 -12.72 6.99 18.92
C ALA A 21 -13.01 7.57 17.52
N ALA A 22 -12.90 8.89 17.34
CA ALA A 22 -13.07 9.55 16.05
C ALA A 22 -11.93 9.17 15.07
N ALA A 23 -10.68 9.05 15.54
CA ALA A 23 -9.56 8.60 14.74
C ALA A 23 -9.67 7.11 14.34
N ALA A 24 -10.34 6.28 15.15
CA ALA A 24 -10.58 4.87 14.84
C ALA A 24 -11.68 4.67 13.79
N ALA A 25 -12.64 5.59 13.68
CA ALA A 25 -13.77 5.50 12.75
C ALA A 25 -13.38 5.80 11.27
N ASP A 26 -12.22 6.40 11.02
CA ASP A 26 -11.76 6.81 9.68
C ASP A 26 -10.76 5.82 9.04
N ASN A 27 -10.30 4.82 9.78
CA ASN A 27 -9.34 3.85 9.28
C ASN A 27 -10.03 2.79 8.42
N TYR A 28 -9.78 2.86 7.11
CA TYR A 28 -10.33 1.93 6.14
C TYR A 28 -9.59 0.60 6.12
N LEU A 29 -8.25 0.65 6.23
CA LEU A 29 -7.37 -0.48 6.51
C LEU A 29 -6.53 -0.15 7.73
N SER A 30 -6.44 -1.07 8.68
CA SER A 30 -5.60 -0.96 9.87
C SER A 30 -4.75 -2.21 10.04
N ILE A 31 -3.45 -2.00 10.20
CA ILE A 31 -2.49 -3.04 10.57
C ILE A 31 -2.01 -2.74 11.98
N ASN A 32 -2.19 -3.70 12.89
CA ASN A 32 -1.85 -3.55 14.30
C ASN A 32 -0.76 -4.53 14.69
N ASN A 33 0.47 -4.01 14.87
CA ASN A 33 1.62 -4.70 15.47
C ASN A 33 1.89 -6.09 14.88
N ILE A 34 1.82 -6.25 13.53
CA ILE A 34 2.02 -7.55 12.91
C ILE A 34 3.48 -8.00 12.94
N GLU A 35 3.68 -9.27 13.28
CA GLU A 35 4.93 -10.00 13.07
C GLU A 35 4.72 -11.03 11.96
N VAL A 36 5.67 -11.11 11.03
CA VAL A 36 5.64 -12.11 9.96
C VAL A 36 6.91 -12.91 9.96
N ILE A 37 6.75 -14.25 9.95
CA ILE A 37 7.84 -15.21 9.92
C ILE A 37 7.69 -16.08 8.65
N TYR A 38 8.79 -16.26 7.91
CA TYR A 38 8.89 -17.21 6.82
C TYR A 38 9.62 -18.48 7.27
N ASP A 39 9.21 -19.63 6.71
CA ASP A 39 9.78 -20.96 7.01
C ASP A 39 9.90 -21.24 8.52
N HIS A 40 9.03 -20.65 9.37
CA HIS A 40 9.04 -20.71 10.83
C HIS A 40 10.31 -20.20 11.52
N VAL A 41 11.23 -19.59 10.78
CA VAL A 41 12.57 -19.17 11.28
C VAL A 41 12.88 -17.70 10.97
N ILE A 42 12.53 -17.22 9.79
CA ILE A 42 12.98 -15.90 9.31
C ILE A 42 11.95 -14.84 9.70
N LEU A 43 12.23 -14.08 10.75
CA LEU A 43 11.42 -12.95 11.20
C LEU A 43 11.66 -11.74 10.30
N VAL A 44 10.69 -11.44 9.42
CA VAL A 44 10.76 -10.34 8.45
C VAL A 44 10.08 -9.08 8.97
N LEU A 45 8.83 -9.16 9.39
CA LEU A 45 8.13 -8.02 10.02
C LEU A 45 8.18 -8.14 11.54
N LYS A 46 8.46 -7.02 12.23
CA LYS A 46 8.82 -6.97 13.64
C LYS A 46 7.94 -5.96 14.39
N GLY A 47 6.62 -6.15 14.31
CA GLY A 47 5.66 -5.27 14.95
C GLY A 47 5.31 -4.06 14.07
N VAL A 48 4.94 -4.29 12.81
CA VAL A 48 4.51 -3.23 11.89
C VAL A 48 3.07 -2.81 12.22
N SER A 49 2.87 -1.50 12.32
CA SER A 49 1.54 -0.88 12.45
C SER A 49 1.44 0.26 11.43
N LEU A 50 0.34 0.30 10.69
CA LEU A 50 0.01 1.40 9.78
C LEU A 50 -1.50 1.47 9.55
N ASN A 51 -1.97 2.62 9.07
CA ASN A 51 -3.36 2.86 8.75
C ASN A 51 -3.49 3.45 7.35
N VAL A 52 -4.54 3.08 6.63
CA VAL A 52 -4.93 3.70 5.37
C VAL A 52 -6.35 4.22 5.52
N PRO A 53 -6.56 5.54 5.57
CA PRO A 53 -7.90 6.13 5.58
C PRO A 53 -8.61 5.91 4.24
N LYS A 54 -9.95 5.94 4.26
CA LYS A 54 -10.75 5.81 3.03
C LYS A 54 -10.45 6.94 2.04
N GLY A 55 -10.30 6.59 0.76
CA GLY A 55 -10.06 7.56 -0.30
C GLY A 55 -8.70 8.25 -0.23
N LYS A 56 -7.72 7.68 0.48
CA LYS A 56 -6.36 8.20 0.59
C LYS A 56 -5.35 7.33 -0.15
N ILE A 57 -4.26 7.97 -0.57
CA ILE A 57 -3.06 7.33 -1.07
C ILE A 57 -2.03 7.35 0.06
N VAL A 58 -1.68 6.18 0.57
CA VAL A 58 -0.66 6.03 1.61
C VAL A 58 0.57 5.35 1.02
N ALA A 59 1.74 5.91 1.24
CA ALA A 59 3.01 5.35 0.78
C ALA A 59 3.69 4.53 1.90
N LEU A 60 4.13 3.32 1.55
CA LEU A 60 4.99 2.47 2.36
C LEU A 60 6.38 2.45 1.72
N LEU A 61 7.29 3.22 2.28
CA LEU A 61 8.60 3.53 1.72
C LEU A 61 9.69 2.71 2.38
N GLY A 62 10.75 2.40 1.65
CA GLY A 62 11.90 1.70 2.20
C GLY A 62 12.77 1.06 1.14
N ALA A 63 13.99 0.70 1.52
CA ALA A 63 14.92 -0.01 0.64
C ALA A 63 14.43 -1.43 0.30
N ASN A 64 15.07 -2.08 -0.67
CA ASN A 64 14.83 -3.50 -0.96
C ASN A 64 15.15 -4.33 0.29
N GLY A 65 14.27 -5.30 0.59
CA GLY A 65 14.36 -6.12 1.79
C GLY A 65 13.86 -5.46 3.08
N ALA A 66 13.33 -4.22 3.04
CA ALA A 66 12.77 -3.56 4.23
C ALA A 66 11.50 -4.25 4.77
N GLY A 67 10.79 -5.04 3.94
CA GLY A 67 9.56 -5.75 4.29
C GLY A 67 8.29 -5.19 3.63
N LYS A 68 8.42 -4.31 2.63
CA LYS A 68 7.28 -3.67 1.93
C LYS A 68 6.34 -4.71 1.29
N SER A 69 6.85 -5.53 0.39
CA SER A 69 6.07 -6.58 -0.30
C SER A 69 5.50 -7.59 0.70
N THR A 70 6.25 -7.93 1.76
CA THR A 70 5.77 -8.79 2.86
C THR A 70 4.56 -8.15 3.57
N THR A 71 4.59 -6.84 3.80
CA THR A 71 3.45 -6.11 4.40
C THR A 71 2.22 -6.16 3.49
N LEU A 72 2.38 -5.94 2.17
CA LEU A 72 1.27 -6.04 1.22
C LEU A 72 0.72 -7.48 1.15
N LYS A 73 1.60 -8.49 1.13
CA LYS A 73 1.21 -9.91 1.14
C LYS A 73 0.52 -10.32 2.44
N ALA A 74 0.86 -9.70 3.58
CA ALA A 74 0.14 -9.92 4.84
C ALA A 74 -1.30 -9.43 4.75
N ILE A 75 -1.54 -8.28 4.11
CA ILE A 75 -2.89 -7.72 3.92
C ILE A 75 -3.70 -8.59 2.95
N SER A 76 -3.10 -9.03 1.85
CA SER A 76 -3.77 -9.81 0.80
C SER A 76 -3.83 -11.33 1.09
N ASN A 77 -3.31 -11.77 2.24
CA ASN A 77 -3.20 -13.17 2.65
C ASN A 77 -2.45 -14.09 1.66
N LEU A 78 -1.50 -13.52 0.92
CA LEU A 78 -0.65 -14.25 -0.02
C LEU A 78 0.61 -14.85 0.63
N LEU A 79 0.91 -14.54 1.90
CA LEU A 79 2.09 -15.05 2.61
C LEU A 79 2.21 -16.57 2.59
N ARG A 80 1.08 -17.27 2.79
CA ARG A 80 1.05 -18.75 2.87
C ARG A 80 1.54 -19.44 1.61
N ALA A 81 1.36 -18.81 0.44
CA ALA A 81 1.89 -19.32 -0.83
C ALA A 81 3.43 -19.35 -0.85
N GLU A 82 4.07 -18.55 -0.02
CA GLU A 82 5.53 -18.44 0.11
C GLU A 82 6.03 -18.93 1.48
N ARG A 83 5.24 -19.74 2.20
CA ARG A 83 5.54 -20.27 3.54
C ARG A 83 5.73 -19.18 4.62
N GLY A 84 5.03 -18.06 4.46
CA GLY A 84 4.99 -16.98 5.46
C GLY A 84 3.70 -16.99 6.25
N ASP A 85 3.77 -16.64 7.53
CA ASP A 85 2.62 -16.51 8.42
C ASP A 85 2.67 -15.21 9.23
N VAL A 86 1.48 -14.64 9.47
CA VAL A 86 1.31 -13.58 10.49
C VAL A 86 1.22 -14.28 11.86
N THR A 87 2.27 -14.13 12.66
CA THR A 87 2.37 -14.82 13.96
C THR A 87 1.84 -13.98 15.12
N LYS A 88 1.80 -12.66 14.97
CA LYS A 88 1.22 -11.72 15.96
C LYS A 88 0.55 -10.56 15.28
N GLY A 89 -0.33 -9.89 16.02
CA GLY A 89 -1.06 -8.71 15.58
C GLY A 89 -2.34 -9.03 14.82
N SER A 90 -2.85 -8.05 14.12
CA SER A 90 -4.08 -8.16 13.31
C SER A 90 -4.04 -7.27 12.09
N VAL A 91 -4.81 -7.65 11.07
CA VAL A 91 -5.13 -6.83 9.91
C VAL A 91 -6.64 -6.67 9.85
N GLU A 92 -7.11 -5.43 9.82
CA GLU A 92 -8.52 -5.08 9.81
C GLU A 92 -8.85 -4.22 8.59
N TYR A 93 -9.96 -4.52 7.93
CA TYR A 93 -10.46 -3.78 6.79
C TYR A 93 -11.93 -3.45 7.00
N LYS A 94 -12.30 -2.16 6.97
CA LYS A 94 -13.65 -1.65 7.28
C LYS A 94 -14.15 -2.11 8.66
N GLY A 95 -13.24 -2.26 9.63
CA GLY A 95 -13.55 -2.72 10.98
C GLY A 95 -13.62 -4.24 11.14
N ASP A 96 -13.61 -5.00 10.04
CA ASP A 96 -13.58 -6.46 10.07
C ASP A 96 -12.16 -6.99 10.05
N ARG A 97 -11.87 -7.99 10.87
CA ARG A 97 -10.61 -8.71 10.84
C ARG A 97 -10.50 -9.56 9.57
N ILE A 98 -9.41 -9.39 8.80
CA ILE A 98 -9.25 -10.03 7.48
C ILE A 98 -8.09 -11.02 7.38
N ASP A 99 -7.24 -11.13 8.37
CA ASP A 99 -6.05 -12.01 8.36
C ASP A 99 -6.36 -13.52 8.31
N GLN A 100 -7.64 -13.89 8.47
CA GLN A 100 -8.11 -15.28 8.36
C GLN A 100 -8.86 -15.57 7.04
N LEU A 101 -9.10 -14.56 6.20
CA LEU A 101 -9.81 -14.72 4.94
C LEU A 101 -8.89 -15.32 3.87
N THR A 102 -9.50 -15.95 2.87
CA THR A 102 -8.77 -16.35 1.66
C THR A 102 -8.52 -15.14 0.74
N PRO A 103 -7.49 -15.16 -0.11
CA PRO A 103 -7.26 -14.09 -1.10
C PRO A 103 -8.48 -13.83 -2.00
N ASN A 104 -9.23 -14.88 -2.36
CA ASN A 104 -10.45 -14.76 -3.16
C ASN A 104 -11.56 -13.98 -2.42
N GLU A 105 -11.71 -14.19 -1.11
CA GLU A 105 -12.67 -13.45 -0.28
C GLU A 105 -12.28 -11.98 -0.16
N LEU A 106 -10.97 -11.68 -0.06
CA LEU A 106 -10.46 -10.31 -0.05
C LEU A 106 -10.73 -9.58 -1.37
N VAL A 107 -10.50 -10.24 -2.51
CA VAL A 107 -10.83 -9.69 -3.83
C VAL A 107 -12.32 -9.36 -3.92
N LYS A 108 -13.21 -10.24 -3.46
CA LYS A 108 -14.66 -9.98 -3.42
C LYS A 108 -15.04 -8.83 -2.48
N ARG A 109 -14.24 -8.54 -1.46
CA ARG A 109 -14.41 -7.38 -0.58
C ARG A 109 -13.81 -6.09 -1.14
N GLY A 110 -13.22 -6.15 -2.35
CA GLY A 110 -12.65 -5.01 -3.05
C GLY A 110 -11.20 -4.68 -2.68
N VAL A 111 -10.47 -5.57 -2.00
CA VAL A 111 -9.03 -5.43 -1.73
C VAL A 111 -8.24 -6.19 -2.78
N ILE A 112 -7.53 -5.47 -3.65
CA ILE A 112 -6.82 -6.04 -4.80
C ILE A 112 -5.33 -5.71 -4.70
N GLN A 113 -4.47 -6.71 -4.82
CA GLN A 113 -3.02 -6.48 -4.93
C GLN A 113 -2.56 -6.56 -6.38
N VAL A 114 -1.77 -5.56 -6.79
CA VAL A 114 -0.93 -5.59 -7.99
C VAL A 114 0.49 -5.87 -7.53
N MET A 115 0.95 -7.09 -7.78
CA MET A 115 2.25 -7.57 -7.32
C MET A 115 3.40 -6.98 -8.14
N GLU A 116 4.58 -6.89 -7.52
CA GLU A 116 5.84 -6.60 -8.21
C GLU A 116 6.06 -7.54 -9.40
N GLY A 117 6.67 -7.05 -10.49
CA GLY A 117 6.97 -7.88 -11.67
C GLY A 117 5.82 -7.99 -12.68
N ARG A 118 4.76 -7.17 -12.54
CA ARG A 118 3.65 -7.02 -13.52
C ARG A 118 2.72 -8.23 -13.62
N HIS A 119 3.22 -9.45 -13.59
CA HIS A 119 2.49 -10.73 -13.62
C HIS A 119 1.36 -10.80 -14.66
N CYS A 120 1.64 -10.32 -15.89
CA CYS A 120 0.74 -10.54 -17.02
C CYS A 120 0.85 -11.98 -17.54
N PHE A 121 -0.27 -12.54 -17.98
CA PHE A 121 -0.28 -13.80 -18.71
C PHE A 121 0.27 -13.54 -20.12
N GLY A 122 1.55 -13.83 -20.35
CA GLY A 122 2.27 -13.43 -21.56
C GLY A 122 1.70 -13.97 -22.85
N HIS A 123 1.08 -15.14 -22.82
CA HIS A 123 0.43 -15.83 -23.97
C HIS A 123 -0.98 -15.34 -24.26
N LEU A 124 -1.62 -14.65 -23.32
CA LEU A 124 -2.91 -14.01 -23.51
C LEU A 124 -2.75 -12.59 -24.12
N THR A 125 -3.74 -12.16 -24.85
CA THR A 125 -3.83 -10.77 -25.31
C THR A 125 -4.01 -9.81 -24.14
N ILE A 126 -3.80 -8.51 -24.37
CA ILE A 126 -4.08 -7.46 -23.38
C ILE A 126 -5.55 -7.53 -22.93
N GLU A 127 -6.50 -7.63 -23.87
CA GLU A 127 -7.93 -7.69 -23.56
C GLU A 127 -8.26 -8.94 -22.73
N GLU A 128 -7.74 -10.11 -23.08
CA GLU A 128 -7.93 -11.33 -22.31
C GLU A 128 -7.33 -11.21 -20.89
N ASN A 129 -6.13 -10.61 -20.75
CA ASN A 129 -5.57 -10.31 -19.44
C ASN A 129 -6.48 -9.43 -18.59
N LEU A 130 -7.05 -8.38 -19.19
CA LEU A 130 -7.99 -7.49 -18.47
C LEU A 130 -9.24 -8.26 -18.03
N LEU A 131 -9.83 -9.07 -18.93
CA LEU A 131 -11.02 -9.85 -18.63
C LEU A 131 -10.84 -10.82 -17.47
N THR A 132 -9.62 -11.36 -17.25
CA THR A 132 -9.34 -12.22 -16.07
C THR A 132 -9.58 -11.50 -14.75
N GLY A 133 -9.42 -10.17 -14.70
CA GLY A 133 -9.65 -9.37 -13.49
C GLY A 133 -11.12 -9.35 -13.03
N ALA A 134 -12.05 -9.61 -13.92
CA ALA A 134 -13.48 -9.67 -13.59
C ALA A 134 -13.96 -11.07 -13.16
N TYR A 135 -13.08 -12.08 -13.15
CA TYR A 135 -13.46 -13.49 -12.93
C TYR A 135 -14.19 -13.75 -11.60
N THR A 136 -13.87 -12.99 -10.56
CA THR A 136 -14.53 -13.15 -9.25
C THR A 136 -15.90 -12.48 -9.15
N ARG A 137 -16.30 -11.73 -10.20
CA ARG A 137 -17.53 -10.96 -10.22
C ARG A 137 -18.63 -11.69 -11.00
N SER A 138 -19.84 -11.72 -10.45
CA SER A 138 -21.04 -12.18 -11.16
C SER A 138 -21.68 -10.98 -11.86
N ILE A 139 -21.30 -10.72 -13.12
CA ILE A 139 -21.72 -9.52 -13.88
C ILE A 139 -22.27 -9.87 -15.25
N SER A 140 -23.13 -9.01 -15.77
CA SER A 140 -23.66 -9.11 -17.12
C SER A 140 -22.59 -8.79 -18.18
N ARG A 141 -22.83 -9.21 -19.43
CA ARG A 141 -21.95 -8.84 -20.57
C ARG A 141 -21.88 -7.32 -20.78
N GLY A 142 -22.96 -6.59 -20.50
CA GLY A 142 -22.98 -5.14 -20.58
C GLY A 142 -22.03 -4.50 -19.56
N GLU A 143 -22.16 -4.86 -18.29
CA GLU A 143 -21.29 -4.37 -17.21
C GLU A 143 -19.82 -4.75 -17.42
N LEU A 144 -19.54 -5.93 -18.00
CA LEU A 144 -18.19 -6.34 -18.34
C LEU A 144 -17.60 -5.42 -19.40
N LYS A 145 -18.37 -5.09 -20.45
CA LYS A 145 -17.98 -4.15 -21.50
C LYS A 145 -17.75 -2.75 -20.94
N ASP A 146 -18.64 -2.25 -20.10
CA ASP A 146 -18.49 -0.93 -19.47
C ASP A 146 -17.23 -0.86 -18.59
N SER A 147 -16.94 -1.93 -17.83
CA SER A 147 -15.72 -2.03 -17.04
C SER A 147 -14.47 -2.01 -17.92
N LEU A 148 -14.49 -2.69 -19.07
CA LEU A 148 -13.39 -2.72 -20.02
C LEU A 148 -13.18 -1.34 -20.70
N GLU A 149 -14.26 -0.67 -21.13
CA GLU A 149 -14.14 0.69 -21.69
C GLU A 149 -13.65 1.69 -20.65
N LYS A 150 -14.01 1.54 -19.39
CA LYS A 150 -13.45 2.32 -18.28
C LYS A 150 -11.94 2.13 -18.15
N VAL A 151 -11.45 0.89 -18.22
CA VAL A 151 -10.00 0.61 -18.22
C VAL A 151 -9.33 1.27 -19.43
N TYR A 152 -9.92 1.20 -20.61
CA TYR A 152 -9.39 1.84 -21.81
C TYR A 152 -9.42 3.38 -21.76
N HIS A 153 -10.35 3.95 -20.98
CA HIS A 153 -10.37 5.39 -20.73
C HIS A 153 -9.12 5.83 -19.93
N TYR A 154 -8.78 5.09 -18.86
CA TYR A 154 -7.58 5.38 -18.07
C TYR A 154 -6.27 5.01 -18.79
N PHE A 155 -6.30 3.93 -19.59
CA PHE A 155 -5.15 3.39 -20.29
C PHE A 155 -5.40 3.29 -21.82
N PRO A 156 -5.45 4.41 -22.56
CA PRO A 156 -5.77 4.39 -24.01
C PRO A 156 -4.81 3.53 -24.82
N ARG A 157 -3.55 3.41 -24.39
CA ARG A 157 -2.55 2.55 -25.05
C ARG A 157 -2.98 1.08 -25.04
N LEU A 158 -3.62 0.60 -23.97
CA LEU A 158 -4.11 -0.77 -23.89
C LEU A 158 -5.21 -1.03 -24.94
N LYS A 159 -6.07 -0.04 -25.22
CA LYS A 159 -7.09 -0.16 -26.26
C LYS A 159 -6.47 -0.38 -27.63
N THR A 160 -5.41 0.37 -27.95
CA THR A 160 -4.68 0.24 -29.21
C THR A 160 -3.98 -1.12 -29.34
N ARG A 161 -3.53 -1.68 -28.23
CA ARG A 161 -2.81 -2.95 -28.14
C ARG A 161 -3.67 -4.13 -27.70
N ARG A 162 -5.01 -3.99 -27.67
CA ARG A 162 -5.91 -4.97 -27.06
C ARG A 162 -5.76 -6.40 -27.59
N THR A 163 -5.44 -6.56 -28.87
CA THR A 163 -5.26 -7.86 -29.52
C THR A 163 -3.81 -8.34 -29.53
N SER A 164 -2.86 -7.54 -29.04
CA SER A 164 -1.47 -7.94 -28.89
C SER A 164 -1.31 -8.86 -27.69
N GLN A 165 -0.48 -9.92 -27.82
CA GLN A 165 -0.11 -10.73 -26.66
C GLN A 165 0.70 -9.91 -25.67
N ALA A 166 0.37 -10.03 -24.38
CA ALA A 166 0.99 -9.22 -23.33
C ALA A 166 2.50 -9.41 -23.23
N GLY A 167 2.99 -10.61 -23.51
CA GLY A 167 4.43 -10.92 -23.49
C GLY A 167 5.26 -10.15 -24.52
N TYR A 168 4.63 -9.63 -25.58
CA TYR A 168 5.31 -8.83 -26.63
C TYR A 168 5.06 -7.32 -26.49
N THR A 169 4.43 -6.87 -25.40
CA THR A 169 4.23 -5.43 -25.12
C THR A 169 5.36 -4.87 -24.27
N SER A 170 5.48 -3.54 -24.27
CA SER A 170 6.49 -2.86 -23.44
C SER A 170 6.23 -3.07 -21.93
N GLY A 171 7.28 -2.91 -21.12
CA GLY A 171 7.15 -3.01 -19.68
C GLY A 171 6.12 -2.05 -19.08
N GLY A 172 5.99 -0.85 -19.64
CA GLY A 172 4.95 0.11 -19.22
C GLY A 172 3.54 -0.36 -19.57
N GLU A 173 3.32 -0.89 -20.78
CA GLU A 173 2.03 -1.48 -21.17
C GLU A 173 1.66 -2.69 -20.33
N GLN A 174 2.63 -3.53 -19.95
CA GLN A 174 2.41 -4.64 -19.02
C GLN A 174 2.02 -4.14 -17.62
N GLN A 175 2.66 -3.09 -17.12
CA GLN A 175 2.29 -2.49 -15.83
C GLN A 175 0.89 -1.88 -15.86
N MET A 176 0.56 -1.14 -16.93
CA MET A 176 -0.77 -0.62 -17.16
C MET A 176 -1.81 -1.75 -17.24
N CYS A 177 -1.48 -2.85 -17.92
CA CYS A 177 -2.32 -4.04 -18.01
C CYS A 177 -2.56 -4.68 -16.64
N ALA A 178 -1.54 -4.78 -15.78
CA ALA A 178 -1.67 -5.33 -14.42
C ALA A 178 -2.59 -4.45 -13.55
N ILE A 179 -2.44 -3.12 -13.61
CA ILE A 179 -3.32 -2.17 -12.90
C ILE A 179 -4.73 -2.21 -13.50
N GLY A 180 -4.85 -2.21 -14.83
CA GLY A 180 -6.13 -2.32 -15.54
C GLY A 180 -6.90 -3.60 -15.17
N ARG A 181 -6.19 -4.73 -15.04
CA ARG A 181 -6.75 -5.99 -14.53
C ARG A 181 -7.30 -5.85 -13.11
N ALA A 182 -6.59 -5.13 -12.23
CA ALA A 182 -7.10 -4.84 -10.89
C ALA A 182 -8.39 -4.00 -10.94
N LEU A 183 -8.48 -3.02 -11.83
CA LEU A 183 -9.69 -2.19 -12.00
C LEU A 183 -10.91 -2.99 -12.47
N MET A 184 -10.72 -4.05 -13.26
CA MET A 184 -11.82 -4.94 -13.70
C MET A 184 -12.50 -5.63 -12.52
N ALA A 185 -11.82 -5.80 -11.38
CA ALA A 185 -12.40 -6.35 -10.16
C ALA A 185 -13.28 -5.34 -9.40
N LYS A 186 -13.39 -4.06 -9.82
CA LYS A 186 -14.04 -2.94 -9.10
C LYS A 186 -13.46 -2.76 -7.68
N PRO A 187 -12.18 -2.44 -7.56
CA PRO A 187 -11.53 -2.32 -6.27
C PRO A 187 -12.06 -1.12 -5.47
N GLU A 188 -12.10 -1.28 -4.15
CA GLU A 188 -12.24 -0.17 -3.21
C GLU A 188 -10.88 0.21 -2.60
N MET A 189 -9.94 -0.76 -2.58
CA MET A 189 -8.56 -0.59 -2.18
C MET A 189 -7.63 -1.34 -3.13
N ILE A 190 -6.57 -0.67 -3.55
CA ILE A 190 -5.51 -1.28 -4.35
C ILE A 190 -4.19 -1.22 -3.57
N LEU A 191 -3.55 -2.38 -3.45
CA LEU A 191 -2.20 -2.53 -2.92
C LEU A 191 -1.25 -2.58 -4.13
N LEU A 192 -0.41 -1.56 -4.32
CA LEU A 192 0.56 -1.49 -5.42
C LEU A 192 1.96 -1.81 -4.91
N ASP A 193 2.57 -2.84 -5.46
CA ASP A 193 3.92 -3.26 -5.10
C ASP A 193 4.92 -2.86 -6.18
N GLU A 194 5.73 -1.85 -5.89
CA GLU A 194 6.78 -1.25 -6.73
C GLU A 194 6.34 -0.97 -8.19
N PRO A 195 5.24 -0.23 -8.41
CA PRO A 195 4.72 0.01 -9.75
C PRO A 195 5.67 0.80 -10.66
N SER A 196 6.68 1.49 -10.12
CA SER A 196 7.65 2.26 -10.89
C SER A 196 8.86 1.45 -11.36
N MET A 197 9.06 0.23 -10.81
CA MET A 197 10.31 -0.51 -10.99
C MET A 197 10.58 -0.89 -12.45
N GLY A 198 11.78 -0.51 -12.93
CA GLY A 198 12.25 -0.83 -14.29
C GLY A 198 11.45 -0.16 -15.41
N LEU A 199 10.79 0.97 -15.13
CA LEU A 199 10.08 1.77 -16.12
C LEU A 199 10.81 3.08 -16.42
N ALA A 200 10.59 3.61 -17.64
CA ALA A 200 11.07 4.93 -18.01
C ALA A 200 10.35 6.02 -17.18
N PRO A 201 11.02 7.12 -16.79
CA PRO A 201 10.44 8.15 -15.94
C PRO A 201 9.08 8.70 -16.42
N GLN A 202 8.91 8.90 -17.71
CA GLN A 202 7.65 9.37 -18.30
C GLN A 202 6.49 8.38 -18.09
N ILE A 203 6.77 7.08 -18.16
CA ILE A 203 5.76 6.03 -17.91
C ILE A 203 5.41 5.96 -16.43
N VAL A 204 6.40 6.16 -15.57
CA VAL A 204 6.17 6.25 -14.11
C VAL A 204 5.22 7.41 -13.81
N GLU A 205 5.50 8.60 -14.32
CA GLU A 205 4.62 9.76 -14.13
C GLU A 205 3.20 9.48 -14.66
N GLU A 206 3.06 8.93 -15.87
CA GLU A 206 1.76 8.58 -16.47
C GLU A 206 0.97 7.62 -15.55
N ILE A 207 1.62 6.58 -15.00
CA ILE A 207 0.97 5.62 -14.10
C ILE A 207 0.53 6.29 -12.78
N PHE A 208 1.36 7.13 -12.18
CA PHE A 208 1.02 7.79 -10.92
C PHE A 208 -0.06 8.87 -11.08
N GLU A 209 -0.09 9.59 -12.22
CA GLU A 209 -1.21 10.48 -12.53
C GLU A 209 -2.53 9.70 -12.65
N ILE A 210 -2.51 8.51 -13.27
CA ILE A 210 -3.70 7.65 -13.35
C ILE A 210 -4.10 7.15 -11.94
N VAL A 211 -3.14 6.77 -11.08
CA VAL A 211 -3.42 6.41 -9.68
C VAL A 211 -4.10 7.56 -8.94
N LYS A 212 -3.61 8.79 -9.13
CA LYS A 212 -4.21 10.00 -8.53
C LYS A 212 -5.61 10.28 -9.05
N ASP A 213 -5.83 10.11 -10.35
CA ASP A 213 -7.15 10.25 -10.97
C ASP A 213 -8.14 9.20 -10.46
N LEU A 214 -7.73 7.95 -10.36
CA LEU A 214 -8.54 6.87 -9.78
C LEU A 214 -8.90 7.14 -8.32
N ASN A 215 -7.94 7.65 -7.54
CA ASN A 215 -8.19 8.03 -6.15
C ASN A 215 -9.21 9.18 -6.07
N SER A 216 -9.02 10.26 -6.83
CA SER A 216 -9.82 11.46 -6.72
C SER A 216 -11.23 11.32 -7.32
N ARG A 217 -11.36 10.61 -8.45
CA ARG A 217 -12.64 10.47 -9.17
C ARG A 217 -13.45 9.25 -8.75
N GLU A 218 -12.78 8.15 -8.42
CA GLU A 218 -13.42 6.88 -8.12
C GLU A 218 -13.39 6.56 -6.62
N ASN A 219 -12.75 7.42 -5.81
CA ASN A 219 -12.59 7.23 -4.37
C ASN A 219 -11.92 5.90 -3.98
N VAL A 220 -11.05 5.37 -4.86
CA VAL A 220 -10.25 4.18 -4.58
C VAL A 220 -9.14 4.54 -3.60
N SER A 221 -8.99 3.77 -2.53
CA SER A 221 -7.87 3.92 -1.59
C SER A 221 -6.64 3.16 -2.10
N PHE A 222 -5.45 3.68 -1.81
CA PHE A 222 -4.21 3.04 -2.24
C PHE A 222 -3.24 2.87 -1.07
N LEU A 223 -2.62 1.69 -0.99
CA LEU A 223 -1.38 1.48 -0.26
C LEU A 223 -0.28 1.18 -1.28
N LEU A 224 0.65 2.11 -1.39
CA LEU A 224 1.70 2.13 -2.40
C LEU A 224 3.04 1.75 -1.75
N ALA A 225 3.55 0.57 -2.00
CA ALA A 225 4.90 0.18 -1.61
C ALA A 225 5.89 0.63 -2.69
N GLU A 226 6.86 1.46 -2.34
CA GLU A 226 7.83 2.02 -3.29
C GLU A 226 9.22 2.17 -2.67
N GLN A 227 10.22 1.95 -3.51
CA GLN A 227 11.59 2.31 -3.20
C GLN A 227 11.88 3.76 -3.60
N ASN A 228 11.28 4.24 -4.69
CA ASN A 228 11.44 5.61 -5.16
C ASN A 228 10.60 6.58 -4.32
N THR A 229 11.17 6.97 -3.18
CA THR A 229 10.53 7.83 -2.18
C THR A 229 10.04 9.16 -2.75
N MET A 230 10.82 9.79 -3.67
CA MET A 230 10.44 11.08 -4.26
C MET A 230 9.18 10.99 -5.10
N VAL A 231 9.08 9.96 -5.93
CA VAL A 231 7.90 9.74 -6.76
C VAL A 231 6.70 9.43 -5.87
N ALA A 232 6.84 8.50 -4.93
CA ALA A 232 5.74 8.08 -4.07
C ALA A 232 5.18 9.25 -3.24
N LEU A 233 6.04 10.03 -2.58
CA LEU A 233 5.63 11.15 -1.73
C LEU A 233 5.02 12.34 -2.52
N ARG A 234 5.26 12.43 -3.83
CA ARG A 234 4.63 13.43 -4.68
C ARG A 234 3.12 13.21 -4.85
N TYR A 235 2.68 11.95 -4.81
CA TYR A 235 1.29 11.56 -5.08
C TYR A 235 0.54 11.08 -3.83
N ALA A 236 1.27 10.70 -2.78
CA ALA A 236 0.67 10.24 -1.53
C ALA A 236 0.14 11.39 -0.66
N ASP A 237 -0.83 11.08 0.19
CA ASP A 237 -1.31 11.96 1.25
C ASP A 237 -0.50 11.76 2.54
N PHE A 238 -0.10 10.51 2.84
CA PHE A 238 0.64 10.12 4.05
C PHE A 238 1.70 9.06 3.72
N GLY A 239 2.74 8.95 4.53
CA GLY A 239 3.81 7.98 4.33
C GLY A 239 4.28 7.30 5.59
N TYR A 240 4.68 6.03 5.43
CA TYR A 240 5.38 5.23 6.42
C TYR A 240 6.74 4.82 5.85
N ILE A 241 7.80 5.00 6.61
CA ILE A 241 9.14 4.55 6.26
C ILE A 241 9.44 3.26 7.00
N LEU A 242 9.70 2.21 6.24
CA LEU A 242 9.98 0.87 6.72
C LEU A 242 11.49 0.57 6.61
N GLU A 243 12.09 0.15 7.71
CA GLU A 243 13.48 -0.31 7.74
C GLU A 243 13.59 -1.60 8.56
N ASN A 244 14.22 -2.64 8.00
CA ASN A 244 14.46 -3.91 8.68
C ASN A 244 13.20 -4.52 9.34
N GLY A 245 12.04 -4.40 8.69
CA GLY A 245 10.77 -4.93 9.17
C GLY A 245 10.11 -4.10 10.28
N ARG A 246 10.45 -2.83 10.43
CA ARG A 246 9.86 -1.90 11.41
C ARG A 246 9.53 -0.56 10.76
N VAL A 247 8.43 0.04 11.12
CA VAL A 247 8.15 1.45 10.81
C VAL A 247 9.07 2.30 11.68
N VAL A 248 9.94 3.09 11.04
CA VAL A 248 10.91 3.97 11.71
C VAL A 248 10.48 5.42 11.70
N MET A 249 9.69 5.84 10.71
CA MET A 249 9.13 7.18 10.60
C MET A 249 7.75 7.13 9.93
N GLU A 250 6.87 8.07 10.28
CA GLU A 250 5.56 8.24 9.66
C GLU A 250 5.18 9.72 9.69
N GLY A 251 4.38 10.17 8.74
CA GLY A 251 3.92 11.56 8.68
C GLY A 251 3.22 11.91 7.37
N ASP A 252 2.71 13.14 7.31
CA ASP A 252 2.17 13.69 6.08
C ASP A 252 3.23 13.67 4.96
N ALA A 253 2.80 13.36 3.74
CA ALA A 253 3.74 13.18 2.62
C ALA A 253 4.57 14.44 2.35
N GLU A 254 4.00 15.65 2.54
CA GLU A 254 4.70 16.91 2.38
C GLU A 254 5.79 17.09 3.45
N ASP A 255 5.49 16.75 4.71
CA ASP A 255 6.45 16.83 5.81
C ASP A 255 7.60 15.85 5.59
N LEU A 256 7.29 14.61 5.17
CA LEU A 256 8.32 13.62 4.85
C LEU A 256 9.18 14.04 3.65
N ARG A 257 8.60 14.68 2.64
CA ARG A 257 9.30 15.17 1.45
C ARG A 257 10.31 16.27 1.77
N THR A 258 10.00 17.09 2.77
CA THR A 258 10.87 18.20 3.20
C THR A 258 11.88 17.82 4.27
N ASN A 259 11.67 16.68 4.95
CA ASN A 259 12.52 16.20 6.04
C ASN A 259 13.95 15.90 5.55
N GLU A 260 14.94 16.45 6.26
CA GLU A 260 16.36 16.30 5.90
C GLU A 260 16.87 14.87 6.04
N ASP A 261 16.42 14.14 7.06
CA ASP A 261 16.82 12.74 7.27
C ASP A 261 16.29 11.86 6.11
N VAL A 262 15.05 12.10 5.66
CA VAL A 262 14.46 11.40 4.51
C VAL A 262 15.23 11.73 3.24
N LYS A 263 15.61 12.99 3.04
CA LYS A 263 16.43 13.42 1.90
C LYS A 263 17.82 12.78 1.92
N GLU A 264 18.47 12.76 3.06
CA GLU A 264 19.81 12.18 3.19
C GLU A 264 19.81 10.66 2.92
N PHE A 265 18.86 9.91 3.51
CA PHE A 265 18.85 8.46 3.45
C PHE A 265 18.26 7.87 2.17
N TYR A 266 17.21 8.50 1.62
CA TYR A 266 16.45 7.92 0.50
C TYR A 266 16.65 8.67 -0.82
N LEU A 267 17.18 9.90 -0.80
CA LEU A 267 17.41 10.69 -2.01
C LEU A 267 18.88 10.71 -2.44
N GLY A 268 19.77 10.09 -1.66
CA GLY A 268 21.20 10.02 -1.99
C GLY A 268 21.91 11.37 -2.01
N LEU A 269 21.36 12.37 -1.30
CA LEU A 269 21.94 13.73 -1.26
C LEU A 269 23.05 13.88 -0.22
N SER A 270 23.46 12.79 0.47
CA SER A 270 24.57 12.82 1.42
C SER A 270 25.90 12.52 0.78
N SER A 271 26.90 13.28 1.15
CA SER A 271 28.34 13.08 0.81
C SER A 271 29.02 11.95 1.60
N ALA A 272 28.32 11.28 2.52
CA ALA A 272 28.84 10.23 3.40
C ALA A 272 27.95 9.00 3.33
N GLY A 273 28.54 7.83 3.04
CA GLY A 273 27.90 6.54 2.75
C GLY A 273 26.71 6.15 3.63
N ARG A 274 25.93 5.16 3.15
CA ARG A 274 24.66 4.66 3.76
C ARG A 274 24.75 4.51 5.27
N LYS A 275 24.10 5.40 6.01
CA LYS A 275 23.89 5.30 7.45
C LYS A 275 22.50 4.70 7.71
N SER A 276 22.36 3.94 8.81
CA SER A 276 21.04 3.46 9.29
C SER A 276 20.38 4.53 10.14
N PHE A 277 19.04 4.64 10.12
CA PHE A 277 18.27 5.50 11.05
C PHE A 277 18.56 5.22 12.52
N LYS A 278 19.10 4.05 12.86
CA LYS A 278 19.56 3.74 14.23
C LYS A 278 20.71 4.62 14.69
N ASP A 279 21.49 5.18 13.75
CA ASP A 279 22.70 5.94 14.03
C ASP A 279 22.43 7.45 14.13
N VAL A 280 21.22 7.90 13.84
CA VAL A 280 20.82 9.31 13.91
C VAL A 280 20.36 9.69 15.31
N LYS A 281 21.14 10.55 15.98
CA LYS A 281 20.94 10.94 17.41
C LYS A 281 19.68 11.77 17.70
N HIS A 282 18.92 12.24 16.71
CA HIS A 282 17.79 13.17 16.88
C HIS A 282 16.41 12.55 16.73
N TYR A 283 16.29 11.24 16.54
CA TYR A 283 14.98 10.59 16.45
C TYR A 283 14.29 10.51 17.81
N ARG A 284 13.19 11.27 17.99
CA ARG A 284 12.30 11.10 19.15
C ARG A 284 11.56 9.77 19.01
N ARG A 285 12.08 8.71 19.67
CA ARG A 285 11.32 7.48 19.90
C ARG A 285 10.04 7.85 20.65
N ARG A 286 8.85 7.68 20.02
CA ARG A 286 7.61 7.60 20.78
C ARG A 286 7.75 6.43 21.76
N LYS A 287 7.92 6.74 23.05
CA LYS A 287 7.80 5.75 24.11
C LYS A 287 6.35 5.30 24.11
N ARG A 288 6.02 4.15 23.51
CA ARG A 288 4.77 3.45 23.85
C ARG A 288 4.93 2.96 25.28
N TRP A 289 4.19 3.56 26.20
CA TRP A 289 3.98 2.98 27.51
C TRP A 289 3.14 1.73 27.31
N LEU A 290 3.71 0.59 27.68
CA LEU A 290 2.98 -0.65 27.87
C LEU A 290 2.01 -0.41 29.02
N SER A 291 0.73 -0.52 28.80
CA SER A 291 -0.32 -0.81 29.77
C SER A 291 -1.05 -2.05 29.31
#